data_ebb64ff6286615201b90f386525cf062
#
_entry.id   ebb64ff6286615201b90f386525cf062
#
_cell.length_a   1.000
_cell.length_b   1.000
_cell.length_c   1.000
_cell.angle_alpha   90.00
_cell.angle_beta   90.00
_cell.angle_gamma   90.00
#
_symmetry.space_group_name_H-M   'P 1'
#
loop_
_entity.id
_entity.type
_entity.pdbx_description
1 polymer ?
#
loop_
_entity_poly.entity_id
_entity_poly.type
_entity_poly.pdbx_seq_one_letter_code
_entity_poly.pdbx_strand_id
1 'polypeptide(L)'
;MNKNASVGIPMKKICGRLTRILCTCAVFVSLTGAAYAQSAPVTLDRKKAPVREILNEIERQTDYLFVYSSEQVDFSVSVTAHDEPVQTVLRRIFEGTPIRFTLEGKHIVLRRQPQTAANAAAASPAKQTVTGTVTDTAGKPVVGATVLVKGGTVGTTTDVDGRFSLTIPAGSPLEVSFLGYARQEIATAGRTSLDIRLEEDAATLDEVVVVGYGTMKRRNLVGAVDQVDSRVIGDRSNGNLARSLQGELPGLNISFSDSKPSRSASFNVRGETSIGAGGNALVLIDGVEGSMDAINPQDVESVSVLKDASSTAVYGARGAFGVVLVTTKSPKRGAPEINYNGSVTFNRRTVIPDVITDGLTWVNWWKDSYNGYYNGSKSLLSHIDSTVPYSEAIYQELIRRQAYPSLSRTTTLEGDSMFGWAYMESTDWLDLFYKDWNLSHEHNLSISGGNENADYYVSGRFYDMDGIYRVGDESYKKYDLRAKGSLKIRPWFKVTNNTSLAIIDQHEPKHSRNNFAVQRAINHAAMPLSPVKNPDGSW
;
A
#
# COMPACT_ATOMS: atom_id res chain seq x y z
N MET A 1 49.52 3.32 23.37
CA MET A 1 49.92 2.43 22.27
C MET A 1 49.01 1.23 22.29
N ASN A 2 48.02 1.21 21.40
CA ASN A 2 47.55 -0.01 20.73
C ASN A 2 46.51 0.44 19.67
N LYS A 3 46.94 0.39 18.42
CA LYS A 3 46.14 0.66 17.24
C LYS A 3 45.48 -0.66 16.86
N ASN A 4 44.17 -0.78 17.04
CA ASN A 4 43.38 -1.79 16.36
C ASN A 4 42.87 -1.18 15.06
N ALA A 5 43.53 -1.51 13.96
CA ALA A 5 43.10 -1.20 12.61
C ALA A 5 41.95 -2.18 12.24
N SER A 6 40.71 -1.72 12.28
CA SER A 6 39.63 -2.42 11.64
C SER A 6 39.70 -2.22 10.13
N VAL A 7 39.98 -3.28 9.39
CA VAL A 7 39.88 -3.32 7.92
C VAL A 7 38.42 -3.26 7.55
N GLY A 8 37.86 -2.06 7.49
CA GLY A 8 36.54 -1.79 6.95
C GLY A 8 36.63 -1.73 5.43
N ILE A 9 36.15 -2.76 4.74
CA ILE A 9 35.88 -2.66 3.30
C ILE A 9 34.83 -1.58 3.12
N PRO A 10 35.05 -0.53 2.30
CA PRO A 10 34.10 0.57 2.19
C PRO A 10 32.81 0.07 1.52
N MET A 11 31.77 -0.13 2.33
CA MET A 11 30.43 -0.56 1.93
C MET A 11 29.80 0.32 0.83
N LYS A 12 30.24 1.58 0.71
CA LYS A 12 29.87 2.49 -0.39
C LYS A 12 30.20 1.96 -1.80
N LYS A 13 31.24 1.12 -1.95
CA LYS A 13 31.60 0.55 -3.27
C LYS A 13 30.73 -0.67 -3.64
N ILE A 14 30.25 -1.43 -2.68
CA ILE A 14 29.40 -2.60 -2.91
C ILE A 14 27.96 -2.14 -3.15
N CYS A 15 27.47 -1.21 -2.36
CA CYS A 15 26.13 -0.63 -2.52
C CYS A 15 25.99 0.12 -3.85
N GLY A 16 27.00 0.90 -4.25
CA GLY A 16 27.00 1.61 -5.53
C GLY A 16 27.04 0.71 -6.78
N ARG A 17 27.56 -0.52 -6.68
CA ARG A 17 27.51 -1.49 -7.78
C ARG A 17 26.19 -2.22 -7.86
N LEU A 18 25.61 -2.63 -6.73
CA LEU A 18 24.28 -3.23 -6.67
C LEU A 18 23.19 -2.22 -7.08
N THR A 19 23.28 -0.98 -6.63
CA THR A 19 22.35 0.08 -7.03
C THR A 19 22.43 0.37 -8.53
N ARG A 20 23.63 0.37 -9.12
CA ARG A 20 23.78 0.54 -10.58
C ARG A 20 23.24 -0.63 -11.38
N ILE A 21 23.37 -1.87 -10.91
CA ILE A 21 22.81 -3.06 -11.58
C ILE A 21 21.28 -3.07 -11.45
N LEU A 22 20.72 -2.75 -10.29
CA LEU A 22 19.27 -2.61 -10.09
C LEU A 22 18.69 -1.41 -10.86
N CYS A 23 19.37 -0.26 -10.89
CA CYS A 23 18.94 0.89 -11.68
C CYS A 23 19.02 0.63 -13.19
N THR A 24 20.02 -0.10 -13.69
CA THR A 24 20.06 -0.48 -15.12
C THR A 24 18.96 -1.46 -15.48
N CYS A 25 18.60 -2.38 -14.62
CA CYS A 25 17.44 -3.24 -14.84
C CYS A 25 16.11 -2.46 -14.73
N ALA A 26 15.99 -1.51 -13.79
CA ALA A 26 14.81 -0.66 -13.65
C ALA A 26 14.65 0.33 -14.81
N VAL A 27 15.75 0.88 -15.35
CA VAL A 27 15.72 1.76 -16.53
C VAL A 27 15.32 0.97 -17.79
N PHE A 28 15.67 -0.31 -17.91
CA PHE A 28 15.18 -1.14 -19.01
C PHE A 28 13.69 -1.49 -18.90
N VAL A 29 13.14 -1.54 -17.69
CA VAL A 29 11.69 -1.78 -17.45
C VAL A 29 10.90 -0.47 -17.52
N SER A 30 11.47 0.67 -17.11
CA SER A 30 10.78 1.98 -17.14
C SER A 30 10.72 2.62 -18.53
N LEU A 31 11.54 2.18 -19.50
CA LEU A 31 11.46 2.65 -20.89
C LEU A 31 10.35 1.97 -21.71
N THR A 32 9.61 1.00 -21.13
CA THR A 32 8.49 0.35 -21.82
C THR A 32 7.10 0.73 -21.27
N GLY A 33 7.00 1.65 -20.32
CA GLY A 33 5.77 1.91 -19.56
C GLY A 33 5.13 3.29 -19.65
N ALA A 34 5.50 4.15 -20.59
CA ALA A 34 4.80 5.42 -20.83
C ALA A 34 4.51 5.60 -22.32
N ALA A 35 3.78 4.66 -22.90
CA ALA A 35 3.05 4.95 -24.14
C ALA A 35 1.79 5.71 -23.75
N TYR A 36 1.89 7.01 -23.55
CA TYR A 36 0.80 7.91 -23.93
C TYR A 36 0.43 7.50 -25.34
N ALA A 37 -0.83 7.11 -25.55
CA ALA A 37 -1.40 6.98 -26.88
C ALA A 37 -1.36 8.36 -27.54
N GLN A 38 -0.23 8.74 -28.10
CA GLN A 38 -0.17 9.75 -29.12
C GLN A 38 -0.91 9.13 -30.29
N SER A 39 -2.17 9.55 -30.47
CA SER A 39 -2.91 9.29 -31.68
C SER A 39 -2.16 9.98 -32.80
N ALA A 40 -1.39 9.19 -33.57
CA ALA A 40 -0.68 9.71 -34.72
C ALA A 40 -1.70 10.36 -35.68
N PRO A 41 -1.52 11.63 -36.06
CA PRO A 41 -2.43 12.30 -36.98
C PRO A 41 -2.25 11.73 -38.38
N VAL A 42 -3.37 11.59 -39.10
CA VAL A 42 -3.38 11.06 -40.48
C VAL A 42 -4.08 12.04 -41.42
N THR A 43 -3.52 12.24 -42.59
CA THR A 43 -4.11 13.04 -43.64
C THR A 43 -4.43 12.16 -44.85
N LEU A 44 -5.70 12.07 -45.19
CA LEU A 44 -6.23 11.25 -46.30
C LEU A 44 -7.24 12.05 -47.11
N ASP A 45 -7.17 11.93 -48.42
CA ASP A 45 -8.22 12.38 -49.34
C ASP A 45 -8.41 11.31 -50.43
N ARG A 46 -9.36 10.42 -50.20
CA ARG A 46 -9.63 9.29 -51.11
C ARG A 46 -11.12 9.17 -51.37
N LYS A 47 -11.49 9.13 -52.65
CA LYS A 47 -12.87 8.94 -53.11
C LYS A 47 -13.01 7.56 -53.73
N LYS A 48 -13.96 6.75 -53.21
CA LYS A 48 -14.23 5.37 -53.65
C LYS A 48 -12.95 4.48 -53.78
N ALA A 49 -12.04 4.60 -52.82
CA ALA A 49 -10.83 3.82 -52.81
C ALA A 49 -11.05 2.49 -52.03
N PRO A 50 -10.39 1.38 -52.45
CA PRO A 50 -10.41 0.12 -51.67
C PRO A 50 -9.89 0.35 -50.23
N VAL A 51 -10.57 -0.21 -49.22
CA VAL A 51 -10.17 -0.04 -47.82
C VAL A 51 -8.73 -0.48 -47.59
N ARG A 52 -8.27 -1.53 -48.29
CA ARG A 52 -6.88 -2.00 -48.22
C ARG A 52 -5.85 -0.91 -48.56
N GLU A 53 -6.11 -0.11 -49.59
CA GLU A 53 -5.21 0.99 -49.99
C GLU A 53 -5.19 2.10 -48.93
N ILE A 54 -6.34 2.38 -48.32
CA ILE A 54 -6.47 3.38 -47.26
C ILE A 54 -5.72 2.90 -46.01
N LEU A 55 -5.85 1.64 -45.62
CA LEU A 55 -5.12 1.06 -44.49
C LEU A 55 -3.61 1.10 -44.72
N ASN A 56 -3.14 0.71 -45.89
CA ASN A 56 -1.72 0.79 -46.25
C ASN A 56 -1.19 2.24 -46.23
N GLU A 57 -2.01 3.22 -46.58
CA GLU A 57 -1.63 4.62 -46.51
C GLU A 57 -1.54 5.11 -45.05
N ILE A 58 -2.43 4.64 -44.16
CA ILE A 58 -2.35 4.89 -42.71
C ILE A 58 -1.09 4.26 -42.13
N GLU A 59 -0.73 3.03 -42.53
CA GLU A 59 0.51 2.37 -42.10
C GLU A 59 1.77 3.14 -42.49
N ARG A 60 1.75 3.78 -43.68
CA ARG A 60 2.89 4.63 -44.14
C ARG A 60 3.05 5.92 -43.36
N GLN A 61 1.93 6.49 -42.90
CA GLN A 61 1.92 7.76 -42.16
C GLN A 61 2.09 7.57 -40.64
N THR A 62 1.98 6.33 -40.14
CA THR A 62 1.97 6.03 -38.73
C THR A 62 2.81 4.78 -38.42
N ASP A 63 3.10 4.54 -37.13
CA ASP A 63 3.77 3.33 -36.66
C ASP A 63 2.80 2.15 -36.44
N TYR A 64 1.53 2.27 -36.86
CA TYR A 64 0.54 1.21 -36.67
C TYR A 64 0.60 0.20 -37.80
N LEU A 65 0.38 -1.09 -37.45
CA LEU A 65 0.29 -2.21 -38.37
C LEU A 65 -1.11 -2.82 -38.28
N PHE A 66 -1.76 -3.07 -39.40
CA PHE A 66 -3.09 -3.65 -39.44
C PHE A 66 -3.02 -5.18 -39.57
N VAL A 67 -3.80 -5.87 -38.74
CA VAL A 67 -3.97 -7.33 -38.79
C VAL A 67 -5.43 -7.62 -39.16
N TYR A 68 -5.61 -8.15 -40.40
CA TYR A 68 -6.93 -8.46 -40.94
C TYR A 68 -6.89 -9.61 -41.95
N SER A 69 -8.05 -10.26 -42.20
CA SER A 69 -8.19 -11.20 -43.32
C SER A 69 -8.65 -10.44 -44.58
N SER A 70 -8.26 -10.90 -45.75
CA SER A 70 -8.56 -10.25 -47.03
C SER A 70 -10.05 -9.99 -47.27
N GLU A 71 -10.89 -10.88 -46.77
CA GLU A 71 -12.36 -10.78 -46.88
C GLU A 71 -12.97 -9.68 -46.02
N GLN A 72 -12.25 -9.17 -45.04
CA GLN A 72 -12.74 -8.14 -44.10
C GLN A 72 -12.62 -6.73 -44.69
N VAL A 73 -11.78 -6.52 -45.68
CA VAL A 73 -11.45 -5.21 -46.25
C VAL A 73 -11.78 -5.13 -47.75
N ASP A 74 -12.56 -6.07 -48.27
CA ASP A 74 -12.96 -6.12 -49.69
C ASP A 74 -14.18 -5.25 -49.99
N PHE A 75 -14.04 -3.96 -49.70
CA PHE A 75 -15.01 -2.92 -50.05
C PHE A 75 -14.31 -1.58 -50.22
N SER A 76 -15.02 -0.62 -50.86
CA SER A 76 -14.50 0.70 -51.11
C SER A 76 -15.23 1.74 -50.31
N VAL A 77 -14.50 2.73 -49.79
CA VAL A 77 -15.05 3.84 -49.02
C VAL A 77 -14.44 5.18 -49.48
N SER A 78 -15.18 6.25 -49.27
CA SER A 78 -14.67 7.60 -49.43
C SER A 78 -14.37 8.19 -48.07
N VAL A 79 -13.13 8.62 -47.86
CA VAL A 79 -12.68 9.21 -46.59
C VAL A 79 -11.80 10.42 -46.87
N THR A 80 -12.09 11.51 -46.16
CA THR A 80 -11.27 12.72 -46.13
C THR A 80 -10.96 12.99 -44.67
N ALA A 81 -9.69 13.14 -44.36
CA ALA A 81 -9.18 13.45 -43.02
C ALA A 81 -7.98 14.39 -43.16
N HIS A 82 -7.92 15.44 -42.36
CA HIS A 82 -6.80 16.36 -42.29
C HIS A 82 -6.30 16.43 -40.86
N ASP A 83 -5.12 15.87 -40.63
CA ASP A 83 -4.47 15.88 -39.31
C ASP A 83 -5.36 15.30 -38.19
N GLU A 84 -6.14 14.25 -38.53
CA GLU A 84 -7.06 13.60 -37.58
C GLU A 84 -6.46 12.35 -36.93
N PRO A 85 -6.80 12.05 -35.68
CA PRO A 85 -6.36 10.81 -35.00
C PRO A 85 -6.79 9.55 -35.77
N VAL A 86 -5.88 8.58 -35.91
CA VAL A 86 -6.14 7.29 -36.61
C VAL A 86 -7.44 6.63 -36.16
N GLN A 87 -7.71 6.62 -34.84
CA GLN A 87 -8.93 6.00 -34.30
C GLN A 87 -10.22 6.66 -34.80
N THR A 88 -10.21 7.96 -34.99
CA THR A 88 -11.37 8.72 -35.51
C THR A 88 -11.59 8.38 -37.00
N VAL A 89 -10.52 8.30 -37.75
CA VAL A 89 -10.56 7.93 -39.18
C VAL A 89 -11.04 6.50 -39.37
N LEU A 90 -10.54 5.56 -38.59
CA LEU A 90 -10.97 4.15 -38.62
C LEU A 90 -12.44 3.97 -38.24
N ARG A 91 -12.92 4.72 -37.24
CA ARG A 91 -14.32 4.68 -36.86
C ARG A 91 -15.22 5.11 -38.01
N ARG A 92 -14.82 6.13 -38.79
CA ARG A 92 -15.54 6.62 -39.97
C ARG A 92 -15.47 5.61 -41.14
N ILE A 93 -14.33 4.96 -41.36
CA ILE A 93 -14.15 3.94 -42.40
C ILE A 93 -15.05 2.72 -42.16
N PHE A 94 -15.16 2.28 -40.90
CA PHE A 94 -15.91 1.08 -40.55
C PHE A 94 -17.32 1.36 -40.02
N GLU A 95 -17.77 2.62 -40.06
CA GLU A 95 -19.13 2.98 -39.70
C GLU A 95 -20.16 2.29 -40.62
N GLY A 96 -21.17 1.64 -40.02
CA GLY A 96 -22.15 0.88 -40.81
C GLY A 96 -21.69 -0.50 -41.29
N THR A 97 -20.46 -0.91 -41.01
CA THR A 97 -19.94 -2.25 -41.34
C THR A 97 -19.93 -3.16 -40.11
N PRO A 98 -20.00 -4.51 -40.29
CA PRO A 98 -19.89 -5.45 -39.17
C PRO A 98 -18.45 -5.62 -38.65
N ILE A 99 -17.54 -4.71 -38.98
CA ILE A 99 -16.14 -4.78 -38.61
C ILE A 99 -15.89 -3.88 -37.42
N ARG A 100 -15.22 -4.44 -36.41
CA ARG A 100 -14.71 -3.69 -35.24
C ARG A 100 -13.21 -3.76 -35.23
N PHE A 101 -12.57 -2.72 -34.72
CA PHE A 101 -11.12 -2.68 -34.54
C PHE A 101 -10.77 -2.57 -33.07
N THR A 102 -9.69 -3.24 -32.68
CA THR A 102 -9.07 -3.15 -31.35
C THR A 102 -7.61 -2.76 -31.51
N LEU A 103 -7.14 -1.87 -30.64
CA LEU A 103 -5.75 -1.44 -30.60
C LEU A 103 -5.00 -2.29 -29.59
N GLU A 104 -4.02 -3.07 -30.02
CA GLU A 104 -3.16 -3.92 -29.20
C GLU A 104 -1.70 -3.48 -29.37
N GLY A 105 -1.26 -2.49 -28.60
CA GLY A 105 0.05 -1.86 -28.74
C GLY A 105 0.18 -1.10 -30.06
N LYS A 106 1.09 -1.52 -30.96
CA LYS A 106 1.25 -0.97 -32.31
C LYS A 106 0.41 -1.72 -33.36
N HIS A 107 -0.36 -2.72 -32.98
CA HIS A 107 -1.20 -3.49 -33.90
C HIS A 107 -2.66 -3.08 -33.79
N ILE A 108 -3.31 -2.89 -34.93
CA ILE A 108 -4.75 -2.64 -35.05
C ILE A 108 -5.38 -3.89 -35.66
N VAL A 109 -6.08 -4.66 -34.82
CA VAL A 109 -6.71 -5.91 -35.20
C VAL A 109 -8.15 -5.68 -35.62
N LEU A 110 -8.49 -6.03 -36.88
CA LEU A 110 -9.86 -5.97 -37.39
C LEU A 110 -10.55 -7.32 -37.14
N ARG A 111 -11.75 -7.29 -36.55
CA ARG A 111 -12.57 -8.48 -36.32
C ARG A 111 -13.97 -8.28 -36.86
N ARG A 112 -14.49 -9.30 -37.56
CA ARG A 112 -15.89 -9.30 -38.00
C ARG A 112 -16.76 -9.76 -36.81
N GLN A 113 -17.71 -8.91 -36.43
CA GLN A 113 -18.74 -9.28 -35.49
C GLN A 113 -19.78 -10.08 -36.23
N PRO A 114 -20.20 -11.28 -35.79
CA PRO A 114 -21.30 -11.99 -36.42
C PRO A 114 -22.52 -11.08 -36.45
N GLN A 115 -23.08 -10.83 -37.62
CA GLN A 115 -24.36 -10.15 -37.75
C GLN A 115 -25.43 -11.04 -37.15
N THR A 116 -25.76 -10.83 -35.89
CA THR A 116 -27.09 -11.15 -35.39
C THR A 116 -28.04 -10.14 -36.03
N ALA A 117 -28.93 -10.67 -36.82
CA ALA A 117 -29.89 -9.93 -37.64
C ALA A 117 -30.49 -8.73 -36.88
N ALA A 118 -30.19 -7.54 -37.33
CA ALA A 118 -30.94 -6.35 -36.98
C ALA A 118 -32.24 -6.35 -37.82
N ASN A 119 -33.22 -7.05 -37.35
CA ASN A 119 -34.63 -6.81 -37.59
C ASN A 119 -35.47 -7.82 -36.76
N ALA A 120 -35.60 -7.56 -35.48
CA ALA A 120 -36.75 -7.94 -34.70
C ALA A 120 -36.91 -6.86 -33.63
N ALA A 121 -38.04 -6.18 -33.69
CA ALA A 121 -38.46 -5.21 -32.70
C ALA A 121 -38.21 -5.75 -31.28
N ALA A 122 -37.82 -4.87 -30.37
CA ALA A 122 -37.62 -5.07 -28.96
C ALA A 122 -38.62 -6.08 -28.33
N ALA A 123 -38.21 -7.34 -28.31
CA ALA A 123 -38.71 -8.29 -27.32
C ALA A 123 -37.67 -8.28 -26.19
N SER A 124 -38.04 -7.66 -25.08
CA SER A 124 -37.32 -7.90 -23.81
C SER A 124 -37.16 -9.41 -23.65
N PRO A 125 -35.96 -9.93 -23.32
CA PRO A 125 -35.77 -11.36 -23.13
C PRO A 125 -36.82 -11.82 -22.13
N ALA A 126 -37.58 -12.86 -22.50
CA ALA A 126 -38.64 -13.41 -21.68
C ALA A 126 -38.04 -13.70 -20.30
N LYS A 127 -38.53 -13.04 -19.27
CA LYS A 127 -38.10 -13.27 -17.91
C LYS A 127 -38.68 -14.61 -17.45
N GLN A 128 -37.83 -15.47 -16.96
CA GLN A 128 -38.18 -16.77 -16.42
C GLN A 128 -37.95 -16.76 -14.91
N THR A 129 -38.95 -17.17 -14.13
CA THR A 129 -38.74 -17.38 -12.69
C THR A 129 -38.22 -18.79 -12.49
N VAL A 130 -37.03 -18.89 -11.92
CA VAL A 130 -36.41 -20.15 -11.53
C VAL A 130 -36.56 -20.30 -10.02
N THR A 131 -37.07 -21.43 -9.59
CA THR A 131 -37.17 -21.83 -8.18
C THR A 131 -36.30 -23.06 -7.95
N GLY A 132 -35.91 -23.27 -6.72
CA GLY A 132 -35.14 -24.50 -6.43
C GLY A 132 -34.80 -24.65 -4.96
N THR A 133 -34.17 -25.76 -4.65
CA THR A 133 -33.64 -26.06 -3.31
C THR A 133 -32.13 -26.22 -3.38
N VAL A 134 -31.45 -25.73 -2.35
CA VAL A 134 -30.00 -25.90 -2.15
C VAL A 134 -29.78 -26.76 -0.92
N THR A 135 -29.14 -27.90 -1.11
CA THR A 135 -28.83 -28.86 -0.03
C THR A 135 -27.32 -29.17 0.00
N ASP A 136 -26.84 -29.69 1.12
CA ASP A 136 -25.49 -30.24 1.25
C ASP A 136 -25.42 -31.71 0.75
N THR A 137 -24.25 -32.31 0.84
CA THR A 137 -24.03 -33.71 0.46
C THR A 137 -24.79 -34.71 1.33
N ALA A 138 -25.22 -34.33 2.53
CA ALA A 138 -26.04 -35.14 3.43
C ALA A 138 -27.55 -34.91 3.22
N GLY A 139 -27.97 -34.02 2.29
CA GLY A 139 -29.35 -33.68 2.01
C GLY A 139 -29.96 -32.66 2.96
N LYS A 140 -29.16 -32.00 3.82
CA LYS A 140 -29.61 -30.95 4.72
C LYS A 140 -29.72 -29.62 3.96
N PRO A 141 -30.81 -28.82 4.18
CA PRO A 141 -30.95 -27.53 3.52
C PRO A 141 -29.83 -26.54 3.91
N VAL A 142 -29.27 -25.85 2.93
CA VAL A 142 -28.26 -24.80 3.13
C VAL A 142 -28.96 -23.45 3.19
N VAL A 143 -29.06 -22.88 4.39
CA VAL A 143 -29.73 -21.61 4.66
C VAL A 143 -28.80 -20.44 4.37
N GLY A 144 -29.29 -19.43 3.64
CA GLY A 144 -28.49 -18.23 3.32
C GLY A 144 -27.48 -18.41 2.18
N ALA A 145 -27.56 -19.51 1.41
CA ALA A 145 -26.74 -19.66 0.21
C ALA A 145 -27.10 -18.58 -0.81
N THR A 146 -26.08 -17.97 -1.41
CA THR A 146 -26.26 -16.91 -2.40
C THR A 146 -26.40 -17.53 -3.78
N VAL A 147 -27.47 -17.18 -4.50
CA VAL A 147 -27.78 -17.61 -5.87
C VAL A 147 -27.77 -16.36 -6.76
N LEU A 148 -26.79 -16.24 -7.66
CA LEU A 148 -26.58 -15.10 -8.56
C LEU A 148 -26.67 -15.53 -10.02
N VAL A 149 -27.10 -14.62 -10.89
CA VAL A 149 -26.90 -14.79 -12.34
C VAL A 149 -25.42 -14.57 -12.63
N LYS A 150 -24.77 -15.54 -13.31
CA LYS A 150 -23.34 -15.47 -13.66
C LYS A 150 -23.02 -14.18 -14.42
N GLY A 151 -22.07 -13.40 -13.89
CA GLY A 151 -21.64 -12.13 -14.48
C GLY A 151 -22.63 -10.98 -14.34
N GLY A 152 -23.71 -11.14 -13.56
CA GLY A 152 -24.73 -10.14 -13.30
C GLY A 152 -24.82 -9.75 -11.82
N THR A 153 -25.65 -8.74 -11.54
CA THR A 153 -25.94 -8.26 -10.17
C THR A 153 -27.29 -8.77 -9.63
N VAL A 154 -28.00 -9.57 -10.43
CA VAL A 154 -29.34 -10.09 -10.05
C VAL A 154 -29.15 -11.40 -9.29
N GLY A 155 -29.61 -11.46 -8.05
CA GLY A 155 -29.48 -12.62 -7.19
C GLY A 155 -30.48 -12.67 -6.05
N THR A 156 -30.47 -13.78 -5.31
CA THR A 156 -31.26 -14.02 -4.11
C THR A 156 -30.48 -14.90 -3.14
N THR A 157 -31.03 -15.09 -1.93
CA THR A 157 -30.50 -16.03 -0.93
C THR A 157 -31.55 -17.10 -0.61
N THR A 158 -31.06 -18.28 -0.19
CA THR A 158 -31.96 -19.37 0.23
C THR A 158 -32.58 -19.10 1.61
N ASP A 159 -33.82 -19.56 1.79
CA ASP A 159 -34.56 -19.49 3.04
C ASP A 159 -34.18 -20.62 4.04
N VAL A 160 -34.95 -20.73 5.14
CA VAL A 160 -34.70 -21.71 6.21
C VAL A 160 -34.87 -23.18 5.74
N ASP A 161 -35.60 -23.40 4.65
CA ASP A 161 -35.78 -24.71 4.03
C ASP A 161 -34.81 -24.94 2.85
N GLY A 162 -33.85 -24.02 2.65
CA GLY A 162 -32.89 -24.05 1.55
C GLY A 162 -33.49 -23.67 0.20
N ARG A 163 -34.71 -23.08 0.16
CA ARG A 163 -35.41 -22.75 -1.08
C ARG A 163 -35.07 -21.37 -1.58
N PHE A 164 -35.06 -21.19 -2.89
CA PHE A 164 -34.89 -19.89 -3.52
C PHE A 164 -35.88 -19.67 -4.66
N SER A 165 -36.12 -18.41 -4.97
CA SER A 165 -36.91 -17.99 -6.15
C SER A 165 -36.20 -16.77 -6.75
N LEU A 166 -35.87 -16.83 -8.04
CA LEU A 166 -35.15 -15.78 -8.74
C LEU A 166 -35.70 -15.61 -10.17
N THR A 167 -36.03 -14.37 -10.52
CA THR A 167 -36.50 -14.04 -11.88
C THR A 167 -35.29 -13.59 -12.71
N ILE A 168 -34.96 -14.35 -13.76
CA ILE A 168 -33.79 -14.18 -14.60
C ILE A 168 -34.15 -14.12 -16.08
N PRO A 169 -33.28 -13.59 -16.95
CA PRO A 169 -33.44 -13.80 -18.40
C PRO A 169 -33.37 -15.28 -18.74
N ALA A 170 -34.28 -15.76 -19.60
CA ALA A 170 -34.36 -17.18 -19.96
C ALA A 170 -32.99 -17.71 -20.44
N GLY A 171 -32.56 -18.84 -19.87
CA GLY A 171 -31.30 -19.55 -20.23
C GLY A 171 -30.05 -19.01 -19.57
N SER A 172 -30.14 -18.00 -18.69
CA SER A 172 -28.95 -17.48 -17.98
C SER A 172 -28.44 -18.50 -16.97
N PRO A 173 -27.10 -18.80 -16.93
CA PRO A 173 -26.54 -19.69 -15.92
C PRO A 173 -26.56 -19.02 -14.54
N LEU A 174 -26.74 -19.83 -13.51
CA LEU A 174 -26.71 -19.40 -12.12
C LEU A 174 -25.37 -19.80 -11.49
N GLU A 175 -24.87 -18.97 -10.62
CA GLU A 175 -23.73 -19.22 -9.76
C GLU A 175 -24.24 -19.30 -8.31
N VAL A 176 -23.98 -20.44 -7.65
CA VAL A 176 -24.39 -20.68 -6.27
C VAL A 176 -23.17 -20.78 -5.39
N SER A 177 -23.17 -20.03 -4.28
CA SER A 177 -22.06 -20.01 -3.33
C SER A 177 -22.55 -19.91 -1.90
N PHE A 178 -21.86 -20.59 -1.00
CA PHE A 178 -22.05 -20.48 0.44
C PHE A 178 -20.73 -20.69 1.18
N LEU A 179 -20.60 -20.12 2.36
CA LEU A 179 -19.37 -20.24 3.16
C LEU A 179 -19.12 -21.70 3.55
N GLY A 180 -17.94 -22.23 3.21
CA GLY A 180 -17.58 -23.64 3.46
C GLY A 180 -17.97 -24.62 2.38
N TYR A 181 -18.53 -24.15 1.27
CA TYR A 181 -18.91 -24.98 0.11
C TYR A 181 -18.25 -24.50 -1.17
N ALA A 182 -17.95 -25.45 -2.05
CA ALA A 182 -17.41 -25.14 -3.37
C ALA A 182 -18.44 -24.35 -4.20
N ARG A 183 -17.98 -23.27 -4.82
CA ARG A 183 -18.80 -22.47 -5.74
C ARG A 183 -19.17 -23.33 -6.94
N GLN A 184 -20.49 -23.37 -7.27
CA GLN A 184 -21.02 -24.21 -8.32
C GLN A 184 -21.74 -23.37 -9.38
N GLU A 185 -21.46 -23.65 -10.64
CA GLU A 185 -22.14 -23.04 -11.79
C GLU A 185 -23.20 -23.98 -12.34
N ILE A 186 -24.44 -23.52 -12.43
CA ILE A 186 -25.60 -24.31 -12.85
C ILE A 186 -26.17 -23.74 -14.14
N ALA A 187 -26.17 -24.51 -15.20
CA ALA A 187 -26.87 -24.16 -16.43
C ALA A 187 -28.38 -24.36 -16.25
N THR A 188 -29.16 -23.28 -16.39
CA THR A 188 -30.63 -23.38 -16.25
C THR A 188 -31.30 -24.08 -17.43
N ALA A 189 -30.73 -23.96 -18.67
CA ALA A 189 -31.18 -24.65 -19.89
C ALA A 189 -32.71 -24.68 -20.06
N GLY A 190 -33.42 -23.61 -19.66
CA GLY A 190 -34.86 -23.50 -19.73
C GLY A 190 -35.62 -24.20 -18.60
N ARG A 191 -34.96 -24.79 -17.62
CA ARG A 191 -35.57 -25.39 -16.43
C ARG A 191 -36.05 -24.31 -15.47
N THR A 192 -37.27 -24.48 -14.93
CA THR A 192 -37.88 -23.57 -13.95
C THR A 192 -37.72 -24.05 -12.52
N SER A 193 -37.33 -25.32 -12.31
CA SER A 193 -37.04 -25.89 -11.00
C SER A 193 -35.67 -26.56 -11.01
N LEU A 194 -34.85 -26.28 -9.97
CA LEU A 194 -33.48 -26.75 -9.82
C LEU A 194 -33.26 -27.29 -8.41
N ASP A 195 -32.77 -28.53 -8.34
CA ASP A 195 -32.23 -29.08 -7.09
C ASP A 195 -30.73 -29.02 -7.14
N ILE A 196 -30.16 -28.23 -6.25
CA ILE A 196 -28.71 -27.93 -6.24
C ILE A 196 -28.11 -28.56 -4.99
N ARG A 197 -27.10 -29.40 -5.21
CA ARG A 197 -26.36 -30.04 -4.14
C ARG A 197 -24.97 -29.45 -4.07
N LEU A 198 -24.68 -28.71 -3.01
CA LEU A 198 -23.34 -28.14 -2.79
C LEU A 198 -22.42 -29.18 -2.16
N GLU A 199 -21.22 -29.27 -2.72
CA GLU A 199 -20.13 -30.05 -2.14
C GLU A 199 -19.36 -29.18 -1.15
N GLU A 200 -19.04 -29.73 0.02
CA GLU A 200 -18.17 -29.04 0.97
C GLU A 200 -16.84 -28.72 0.32
N ASP A 201 -16.41 -27.45 0.40
CA ASP A 201 -15.07 -27.05 -0.06
C ASP A 201 -14.04 -27.50 0.97
N ALA A 202 -13.50 -28.69 0.74
CA ALA A 202 -12.45 -29.29 1.58
C ALA A 202 -11.20 -28.38 1.68
N ALA A 203 -10.98 -27.49 0.71
CA ALA A 203 -9.86 -26.55 0.72
C ALA A 203 -10.09 -25.41 1.75
N THR A 204 -11.33 -25.00 1.99
CA THR A 204 -11.67 -23.99 2.99
C THR A 204 -11.72 -24.57 4.41
N LEU A 205 -11.96 -25.90 4.53
CA LEU A 205 -12.01 -26.61 5.82
C LEU A 205 -10.64 -27.11 6.30
N ASP A 206 -9.66 -27.17 5.42
CA ASP A 206 -8.29 -27.61 5.69
C ASP A 206 -7.31 -26.47 5.93
N GLU A 207 -7.80 -25.27 6.29
CA GLU A 207 -6.91 -24.18 6.73
C GLU A 207 -6.04 -24.70 7.89
N VAL A 208 -4.76 -24.83 7.60
CA VAL A 208 -3.77 -25.35 8.54
C VAL A 208 -3.18 -24.16 9.28
N VAL A 209 -3.36 -24.14 10.59
CA VAL A 209 -2.74 -23.15 11.48
C VAL A 209 -1.48 -23.73 12.06
N VAL A 210 -0.39 -22.99 12.02
CA VAL A 210 0.84 -23.37 12.72
C VAL A 210 0.62 -23.14 14.22
N VAL A 211 0.76 -24.19 15.01
CA VAL A 211 0.60 -24.13 16.47
C VAL A 211 1.80 -24.80 17.11
N GLY A 212 2.57 -24.07 17.87
CA GLY A 212 3.78 -24.59 18.49
C GLY A 212 4.82 -25.02 17.45
N TYR A 213 5.31 -26.24 17.58
CA TYR A 213 6.28 -26.85 16.65
C TYR A 213 5.62 -27.70 15.58
N GLY A 214 4.29 -27.62 15.41
CA GLY A 214 3.53 -28.43 14.46
C GLY A 214 2.43 -27.63 13.75
N THR A 215 1.78 -28.29 12.80
CA THR A 215 0.63 -27.74 12.09
C THR A 215 -0.63 -28.49 12.53
N MET A 216 -1.69 -27.77 12.85
CA MET A 216 -3.00 -28.35 13.18
C MET A 216 -4.07 -27.75 12.25
N LYS A 217 -5.06 -28.56 11.88
CA LYS A 217 -6.23 -28.04 11.17
C LYS A 217 -6.99 -27.08 12.08
N ARG A 218 -7.41 -25.92 11.57
CA ARG A 218 -8.12 -24.89 12.33
C ARG A 218 -9.31 -25.43 13.13
N ARG A 219 -10.04 -26.40 12.57
CA ARG A 219 -11.15 -27.10 13.26
C ARG A 219 -10.75 -27.90 14.50
N ASN A 220 -9.48 -28.25 14.63
CA ASN A 220 -8.93 -29.03 15.76
C ASN A 220 -8.30 -28.14 16.84
N LEU A 221 -8.33 -26.81 16.65
CA LEU A 221 -7.84 -25.85 17.62
C LEU A 221 -8.87 -25.65 18.73
N VAL A 222 -8.50 -26.03 19.95
CA VAL A 222 -9.35 -25.88 21.15
C VAL A 222 -9.22 -24.48 21.75
N GLY A 223 -8.24 -23.66 21.31
CA GLY A 223 -7.95 -22.33 21.85
C GLY A 223 -8.48 -21.19 20.99
N ALA A 224 -8.59 -19.98 21.59
CA ALA A 224 -8.92 -18.75 20.87
C ALA A 224 -7.73 -18.30 20.03
N VAL A 225 -7.80 -18.57 18.72
CA VAL A 225 -6.80 -18.18 17.72
C VAL A 225 -7.46 -17.28 16.69
N ASP A 226 -6.95 -16.06 16.56
CA ASP A 226 -7.31 -15.17 15.45
C ASP A 226 -6.22 -15.19 14.40
N GLN A 227 -6.61 -15.13 13.14
CA GLN A 227 -5.71 -15.22 12.00
C GLN A 227 -6.08 -14.19 10.93
N VAL A 228 -5.06 -13.62 10.33
CA VAL A 228 -5.14 -12.74 9.14
C VAL A 228 -4.32 -13.36 8.03
N ASP A 229 -4.86 -13.37 6.82
CA ASP A 229 -4.21 -13.93 5.64
C ASP A 229 -3.40 -12.88 4.85
N SER A 230 -2.66 -13.37 3.86
CA SER A 230 -1.78 -12.55 3.01
C SER A 230 -2.51 -11.47 2.21
N ARG A 231 -3.81 -11.62 1.93
CA ARG A 231 -4.60 -10.64 1.16
C ARG A 231 -4.78 -9.35 1.95
N VAL A 232 -5.19 -9.45 3.20
CA VAL A 232 -5.38 -8.29 4.08
C VAL A 232 -4.04 -7.57 4.32
N ILE A 233 -2.95 -8.34 4.47
CA ILE A 233 -1.60 -7.79 4.70
C ILE A 233 -1.06 -7.12 3.42
N GLY A 234 -1.27 -7.75 2.26
CA GLY A 234 -0.73 -7.31 0.96
C GLY A 234 -1.40 -6.07 0.41
N ASP A 235 -2.67 -5.84 0.72
CA ASP A 235 -3.43 -4.67 0.28
C ASP A 235 -2.97 -3.36 0.96
N ARG A 236 -2.19 -3.48 2.04
CA ARG A 236 -1.63 -2.34 2.77
C ARG A 236 -0.16 -2.13 2.40
N SER A 237 0.13 -1.09 1.63
CA SER A 237 1.50 -0.69 1.30
C SER A 237 2.19 -0.05 2.51
N ASN A 238 2.68 -0.86 3.43
CA ASN A 238 3.41 -0.42 4.61
C ASN A 238 4.84 -1.00 4.61
N GLY A 239 5.81 -0.18 5.00
CA GLY A 239 7.20 -0.60 5.14
C GLY A 239 7.43 -1.67 6.23
N ASN A 240 6.47 -1.81 7.16
CA ASN A 240 6.57 -2.65 8.37
C ASN A 240 5.33 -3.50 8.53
N LEU A 241 5.51 -4.82 8.80
CA LEU A 241 4.42 -5.77 9.00
C LEU A 241 3.51 -5.36 10.17
N ALA A 242 4.08 -4.85 11.27
CA ALA A 242 3.29 -4.44 12.42
C ALA A 242 2.26 -3.34 12.10
N ARG A 243 2.62 -2.38 11.22
CA ARG A 243 1.69 -1.35 10.76
C ARG A 243 0.57 -1.92 9.90
N SER A 244 0.87 -2.96 9.11
CA SER A 244 -0.16 -3.65 8.30
C SER A 244 -1.15 -4.43 9.15
N LEU A 245 -0.73 -4.89 10.34
CA LEU A 245 -1.56 -5.66 11.27
C LEU A 245 -2.37 -4.80 12.24
N GLN A 246 -2.07 -3.51 12.35
CA GLN A 246 -2.72 -2.63 13.32
C GLN A 246 -4.22 -2.52 13.03
N GLY A 247 -5.04 -2.94 14.03
CA GLY A 247 -6.50 -2.95 13.92
C GLY A 247 -7.11 -4.15 13.21
N GLU A 248 -6.31 -5.10 12.70
CA GLU A 248 -6.80 -6.27 11.95
C GLU A 248 -7.04 -7.51 12.83
N LEU A 249 -6.33 -7.62 13.94
CA LEU A 249 -6.42 -8.78 14.81
C LEU A 249 -7.07 -8.40 16.16
N PRO A 250 -8.28 -8.90 16.45
CA PRO A 250 -8.93 -8.65 17.73
C PRO A 250 -8.04 -9.10 18.90
N GLY A 251 -7.84 -8.22 19.89
CA GLY A 251 -7.06 -8.49 21.10
C GLY A 251 -5.53 -8.46 20.90
N LEU A 252 -5.02 -8.10 19.74
CA LEU A 252 -3.63 -7.71 19.52
C LEU A 252 -3.56 -6.18 19.46
N ASN A 253 -3.03 -5.57 20.51
CA ASN A 253 -2.77 -4.14 20.56
C ASN A 253 -1.37 -3.88 20.03
N ILE A 254 -1.29 -3.05 18.99
CA ILE A 254 -0.03 -2.63 18.38
C ILE A 254 0.09 -1.12 18.57
N SER A 255 1.11 -0.68 19.28
CA SER A 255 1.37 0.73 19.53
C SER A 255 2.75 1.14 19.06
N PHE A 256 2.84 2.36 18.57
CA PHE A 256 4.08 3.01 18.17
C PHE A 256 4.26 4.27 19.00
N SER A 257 5.48 4.53 19.47
CA SER A 257 5.78 5.75 20.23
C SER A 257 5.73 7.02 19.36
N ASP A 258 5.95 6.87 18.06
CA ASP A 258 5.85 7.94 17.07
C ASP A 258 5.59 7.34 15.66
N SER A 259 5.38 8.21 14.67
CA SER A 259 5.07 7.80 13.29
C SER A 259 6.29 7.53 12.42
N LYS A 260 7.51 7.55 12.96
CA LYS A 260 8.71 7.31 12.17
C LYS A 260 8.73 5.90 11.58
N PRO A 261 9.19 5.73 10.34
CA PRO A 261 9.26 4.41 9.69
C PRO A 261 10.21 3.45 10.40
N SER A 262 11.21 3.98 11.08
CA SER A 262 12.21 3.23 11.85
C SER A 262 11.75 2.75 13.21
N ARG A 263 10.58 3.16 13.64
CA ARG A 263 10.11 2.87 14.99
C ARG A 263 9.54 1.46 15.08
N SER A 264 10.12 0.66 15.97
CA SER A 264 9.59 -0.67 16.31
C SER A 264 8.28 -0.56 17.08
N ALA A 265 7.38 -1.49 16.81
CA ALA A 265 6.11 -1.57 17.49
C ALA A 265 6.25 -2.26 18.85
N SER A 266 5.42 -1.86 19.78
CA SER A 266 5.12 -2.60 21.02
C SER A 266 3.87 -3.45 20.80
N PHE A 267 3.95 -4.73 21.16
CA PHE A 267 2.87 -5.71 20.96
C PHE A 267 2.31 -6.16 22.31
N ASN A 268 1.01 -6.04 22.48
CA ASN A 268 0.34 -6.49 23.67
C ASN A 268 -0.89 -7.33 23.32
N VAL A 269 -1.01 -8.51 23.91
CA VAL A 269 -2.17 -9.41 23.78
C VAL A 269 -2.90 -9.43 25.11
N ARG A 270 -4.22 -9.09 25.12
CA ARG A 270 -5.07 -9.04 26.31
C ARG A 270 -4.72 -7.97 27.37
N GLY A 271 -3.99 -6.92 26.98
CA GLY A 271 -3.68 -5.82 27.89
C GLY A 271 -2.40 -6.04 28.73
N GLU A 272 -2.03 -5.03 29.51
CA GLU A 272 -0.87 -5.09 30.39
C GLU A 272 -1.21 -5.89 31.63
N THR A 273 -0.51 -7.03 31.83
CA THR A 273 -0.77 -7.95 32.95
C THR A 273 0.20 -7.76 34.12
N SER A 274 1.23 -6.92 33.97
CA SER A 274 2.24 -6.70 35.01
C SER A 274 2.85 -5.29 34.93
N ILE A 275 2.96 -4.64 36.06
CA ILE A 275 3.66 -3.37 36.23
C ILE A 275 5.18 -3.63 36.26
N GLY A 276 5.89 -3.19 35.23
CA GLY A 276 7.37 -3.24 35.19
C GLY A 276 8.00 -4.53 34.68
N ALA A 277 7.24 -5.59 34.34
CA ALA A 277 7.79 -6.84 33.81
C ALA A 277 7.90 -6.88 32.26
N GLY A 278 7.56 -5.77 31.56
CA GLY A 278 7.39 -5.77 30.11
C GLY A 278 6.10 -6.54 29.74
N GLY A 279 5.53 -6.26 28.60
CA GLY A 279 4.24 -6.88 28.21
C GLY A 279 4.23 -7.31 26.75
N ASN A 280 5.40 -7.39 26.11
CA ASN A 280 5.48 -7.71 24.69
C ASN A 280 5.19 -9.18 24.43
N ALA A 281 4.28 -9.44 23.49
CA ALA A 281 4.02 -10.79 22.99
C ALA A 281 5.27 -11.37 22.31
N LEU A 282 5.45 -12.68 22.43
CA LEU A 282 6.50 -13.41 21.73
C LEU A 282 6.17 -13.48 20.23
N VAL A 283 7.08 -13.02 19.38
CA VAL A 283 6.92 -13.09 17.92
C VAL A 283 7.77 -14.23 17.38
N LEU A 284 7.12 -15.15 16.65
CA LEU A 284 7.78 -16.29 16.01
C LEU A 284 7.55 -16.21 14.49
N ILE A 285 8.63 -16.23 13.72
CA ILE A 285 8.62 -16.25 12.26
C ILE A 285 9.04 -17.65 11.81
N ASP A 286 8.12 -18.39 11.19
CA ASP A 286 8.31 -19.81 10.83
C ASP A 286 8.83 -20.66 12.01
N GLY A 287 8.38 -20.36 13.22
CA GLY A 287 8.75 -21.07 14.46
C GLY A 287 10.03 -20.58 15.14
N VAL A 288 10.74 -19.60 14.57
CA VAL A 288 11.93 -19.00 15.17
C VAL A 288 11.60 -17.60 15.67
N GLU A 289 12.10 -17.26 16.86
CA GLU A 289 11.92 -15.91 17.41
C GLU A 289 12.55 -14.86 16.50
N GLY A 290 11.78 -13.80 16.21
CA GLY A 290 12.20 -12.75 15.29
C GLY A 290 11.46 -11.44 15.50
N SER A 291 11.86 -10.43 14.72
CA SER A 291 11.24 -9.12 14.73
C SER A 291 10.33 -8.93 13.53
N MET A 292 9.14 -8.36 13.74
CA MET A 292 8.25 -7.97 12.64
C MET A 292 8.84 -6.85 11.78
N ASP A 293 9.80 -6.09 12.28
CA ASP A 293 10.50 -5.06 11.52
C ASP A 293 11.45 -5.64 10.47
N ALA A 294 11.93 -6.87 10.71
CA ALA A 294 12.89 -7.55 9.83
C ALA A 294 12.24 -8.34 8.70
N ILE A 295 10.89 -8.49 8.70
CA ILE A 295 10.20 -9.26 7.67
C ILE A 295 9.62 -8.36 6.58
N ASN A 296 9.63 -8.88 5.35
CA ASN A 296 8.89 -8.31 4.25
C ASN A 296 7.40 -8.69 4.36
N PRO A 297 6.46 -7.73 4.47
CA PRO A 297 5.03 -8.04 4.57
C PRO A 297 4.50 -8.86 3.37
N GLN A 298 5.08 -8.68 2.19
CA GLN A 298 4.69 -9.41 0.98
C GLN A 298 5.10 -10.89 1.00
N ASP A 299 6.03 -11.28 1.88
CA ASP A 299 6.42 -12.69 2.06
C ASP A 299 5.56 -13.43 3.09
N VAL A 300 4.67 -12.73 3.77
CA VAL A 300 3.81 -13.31 4.80
C VAL A 300 2.63 -14.04 4.15
N GLU A 301 2.38 -15.26 4.57
CA GLU A 301 1.20 -16.06 4.20
C GLU A 301 0.04 -15.80 5.17
N SER A 302 0.36 -15.86 6.46
CA SER A 302 -0.62 -15.62 7.51
C SER A 302 0.04 -15.17 8.81
N VAL A 303 -0.73 -14.47 9.63
CA VAL A 303 -0.36 -14.14 11.00
C VAL A 303 -1.44 -14.65 11.93
N SER A 304 -1.06 -15.47 12.92
CA SER A 304 -1.96 -16.02 13.92
C SER A 304 -1.56 -15.53 15.32
N VAL A 305 -2.55 -15.18 16.14
CA VAL A 305 -2.33 -14.74 17.53
C VAL A 305 -2.91 -15.77 18.49
N LEU A 306 -2.02 -16.36 19.28
CA LEU A 306 -2.39 -17.27 20.35
C LEU A 306 -2.63 -16.47 21.64
N LYS A 307 -3.87 -16.48 22.10
CA LYS A 307 -4.30 -15.66 23.24
C LYS A 307 -4.45 -16.47 24.54
N ASP A 308 -4.75 -17.76 24.43
CA ASP A 308 -5.04 -18.60 25.57
C ASP A 308 -3.79 -19.23 26.19
N ALA A 309 -3.80 -19.39 27.52
CA ALA A 309 -2.73 -20.06 28.22
C ALA A 309 -2.52 -21.51 27.74
N SER A 310 -3.59 -22.20 27.34
CA SER A 310 -3.51 -23.55 26.77
C SER A 310 -2.75 -23.60 25.45
N SER A 311 -2.98 -22.64 24.57
CA SER A 311 -2.29 -22.56 23.26
C SER A 311 -0.87 -22.02 23.38
N THR A 312 -0.58 -21.19 24.40
CA THR A 312 0.76 -20.61 24.64
C THR A 312 1.64 -21.44 25.58
N ALA A 313 1.09 -22.46 26.27
CA ALA A 313 1.82 -23.29 27.24
C ALA A 313 3.09 -23.94 26.67
N VAL A 314 3.09 -24.28 25.38
CA VAL A 314 4.24 -24.89 24.68
C VAL A 314 5.47 -23.97 24.68
N TYR A 315 5.26 -22.65 24.81
CA TYR A 315 6.31 -21.63 24.82
C TYR A 315 6.78 -21.22 26.20
N GLY A 316 6.20 -21.85 27.26
CA GLY A 316 6.55 -21.63 28.66
C GLY A 316 6.36 -20.18 29.10
N ALA A 317 7.22 -19.69 29.96
CA ALA A 317 7.16 -18.32 30.51
C ALA A 317 7.23 -17.21 29.41
N ARG A 318 7.85 -17.49 28.29
CA ARG A 318 7.94 -16.53 27.17
C ARG A 318 6.60 -16.31 26.44
N GLY A 319 5.69 -17.29 26.52
CA GLY A 319 4.35 -17.17 25.96
C GLY A 319 3.32 -16.53 26.92
N ALA A 320 3.73 -16.10 28.11
CA ALA A 320 2.82 -15.57 29.15
C ALA A 320 2.04 -14.31 28.66
N PHE A 321 2.65 -13.49 27.83
CA PHE A 321 2.05 -12.27 27.26
C PHE A 321 1.40 -12.47 25.89
N GLY A 322 1.17 -13.73 25.48
CA GLY A 322 0.67 -14.12 24.18
C GLY A 322 1.78 -14.40 23.17
N VAL A 323 1.40 -15.05 22.08
CA VAL A 323 2.34 -15.43 21.00
C VAL A 323 1.76 -15.02 19.66
N VAL A 324 2.56 -14.36 18.87
CA VAL A 324 2.24 -14.00 17.47
C VAL A 324 3.05 -14.90 16.55
N LEU A 325 2.36 -15.71 15.79
CA LEU A 325 2.94 -16.64 14.82
C LEU A 325 2.85 -16.03 13.43
N VAL A 326 3.98 -15.76 12.83
CA VAL A 326 4.09 -15.30 11.42
C VAL A 326 4.52 -16.47 10.56
N THR A 327 3.65 -16.89 9.67
CA THR A 327 3.95 -17.93 8.66
C THR A 327 4.29 -17.26 7.35
N THR A 328 5.43 -17.59 6.76
CA THR A 328 5.84 -17.04 5.48
C THR A 328 5.44 -17.96 4.33
N LYS A 329 5.27 -17.36 3.15
CA LYS A 329 4.91 -18.06 1.91
C LYS A 329 5.81 -19.27 1.69
N SER A 330 5.19 -20.37 1.34
CA SER A 330 5.87 -21.62 1.03
C SER A 330 6.02 -21.79 -0.47
N PRO A 331 7.08 -22.51 -0.92
CA PRO A 331 7.23 -22.88 -2.33
C PRO A 331 5.99 -23.60 -2.84
N LYS A 332 5.52 -23.21 -4.03
CA LYS A 332 4.46 -23.90 -4.74
C LYS A 332 5.08 -24.84 -5.76
N ARG A 333 4.57 -26.06 -5.86
CA ARG A 333 4.97 -27.00 -6.91
C ARG A 333 4.30 -26.63 -8.23
N GLY A 334 4.98 -26.82 -9.33
CA GLY A 334 4.50 -26.50 -10.66
C GLY A 334 5.51 -25.69 -11.48
N ALA A 335 5.04 -25.16 -12.60
CA ALA A 335 5.83 -24.25 -13.43
C ALA A 335 6.25 -23.01 -12.62
N PRO A 336 7.41 -22.40 -12.93
CA PRO A 336 7.84 -21.19 -12.27
C PRO A 336 6.80 -20.07 -12.42
N GLU A 337 6.39 -19.51 -11.28
CA GLU A 337 5.49 -18.36 -11.20
C GLU A 337 6.31 -17.14 -10.75
N ILE A 338 6.29 -16.09 -11.54
CA ILE A 338 6.98 -14.81 -11.24
C ILE A 338 5.93 -13.78 -10.91
N ASN A 339 6.05 -13.17 -9.72
CA ASN A 339 5.16 -12.12 -9.27
C ASN A 339 5.96 -10.86 -8.98
N TYR A 340 5.53 -9.74 -9.56
CA TYR A 340 6.04 -8.42 -9.27
C TYR A 340 4.93 -7.54 -8.70
N ASN A 341 5.21 -6.89 -7.59
CA ASN A 341 4.34 -5.90 -6.97
C ASN A 341 5.13 -4.60 -6.74
N GLY A 342 4.63 -3.51 -7.27
CA GLY A 342 5.19 -2.18 -7.08
C GLY A 342 4.14 -1.21 -6.57
N SER A 343 4.51 -0.36 -5.62
CA SER A 343 3.63 0.68 -5.09
C SER A 343 4.34 2.01 -4.90
N VAL A 344 3.59 3.08 -5.07
CA VAL A 344 4.01 4.45 -4.76
C VAL A 344 2.97 5.04 -3.83
N THR A 345 3.41 5.54 -2.68
CA THR A 345 2.52 6.06 -1.65
C THR A 345 2.87 7.51 -1.33
N PHE A 346 1.86 8.37 -1.37
CA PHE A 346 1.95 9.76 -0.93
C PHE A 346 1.45 9.84 0.50
N ASN A 347 2.34 10.17 1.41
CA ASN A 347 2.02 10.29 2.83
C ASN A 347 1.80 11.76 3.19
N ARG A 348 0.84 12.03 4.04
CA ARG A 348 0.49 13.36 4.53
C ARG A 348 0.41 13.36 6.05
N ARG A 349 0.79 14.47 6.66
CA ARG A 349 0.55 14.68 8.10
C ARG A 349 -0.95 14.66 8.37
N THR A 350 -1.39 13.83 9.31
CA THR A 350 -2.81 13.73 9.71
C THR A 350 -3.17 14.65 10.85
N VAL A 351 -2.20 14.99 11.70
CA VAL A 351 -2.36 15.91 12.81
C VAL A 351 -1.37 17.05 12.62
N ILE A 352 -1.90 18.23 12.40
CA ILE A 352 -1.17 19.50 12.34
C ILE A 352 -1.71 20.32 13.50
N PRO A 353 -0.92 20.56 14.56
CA PRO A 353 -1.39 21.39 15.66
C PRO A 353 -1.61 22.83 15.15
N ASP A 354 -2.69 23.41 15.57
CA ASP A 354 -2.96 24.83 15.36
C ASP A 354 -2.11 25.62 16.39
N VAL A 355 -1.06 26.25 15.90
CA VAL A 355 -0.10 26.99 16.72
C VAL A 355 -0.16 28.48 16.38
N ILE A 356 0.12 29.30 17.37
CA ILE A 356 0.24 30.74 17.17
C ILE A 356 1.54 31.03 16.42
N THR A 357 1.43 31.48 15.17
CA THR A 357 2.57 31.85 14.32
C THR A 357 2.83 33.35 14.28
N ASP A 358 1.84 34.17 14.63
CA ASP A 358 2.00 35.60 14.73
C ASP A 358 2.71 36.00 16.03
N GLY A 359 3.87 36.69 15.90
CA GLY A 359 4.72 37.05 17.02
C GLY A 359 4.04 37.97 18.03
N LEU A 360 3.24 38.96 17.58
CA LEU A 360 2.54 39.87 18.48
C LEU A 360 1.45 39.17 19.28
N THR A 361 0.66 38.34 18.63
CA THR A 361 -0.37 37.52 19.28
C THR A 361 0.28 36.61 20.32
N TRP A 362 1.39 35.94 19.96
CA TRP A 362 2.11 35.04 20.87
C TRP A 362 2.63 35.78 22.11
N VAL A 363 3.22 36.97 21.95
CA VAL A 363 3.69 37.80 23.08
C VAL A 363 2.54 38.24 23.97
N ASN A 364 1.40 38.64 23.40
CA ASN A 364 0.23 39.03 24.18
C ASN A 364 -0.29 37.85 25.01
N TRP A 365 -0.37 36.66 24.45
CA TRP A 365 -0.73 35.44 25.17
C TRP A 365 0.24 35.14 26.32
N TRP A 366 1.52 35.26 26.06
CA TRP A 366 2.55 35.05 27.08
C TRP A 366 2.42 36.09 28.21
N LYS A 367 2.26 37.35 27.85
CA LYS A 367 2.07 38.48 28.80
C LYS A 367 0.84 38.25 29.68
N ASP A 368 -0.28 37.84 29.11
CA ASP A 368 -1.51 37.59 29.84
C ASP A 368 -1.36 36.39 30.78
N SER A 369 -0.73 35.33 30.33
CA SER A 369 -0.41 34.16 31.17
C SER A 369 0.50 34.51 32.32
N TYR A 370 1.51 35.31 32.08
CA TYR A 370 2.45 35.75 33.11
C TYR A 370 1.76 36.67 34.16
N ASN A 371 0.96 37.62 33.70
CA ASN A 371 0.18 38.48 34.56
C ASN A 371 -0.83 37.69 35.41
N GLY A 372 -1.47 36.70 34.82
CA GLY A 372 -2.37 35.78 35.52
C GLY A 372 -1.65 34.99 36.63
N TYR A 373 -0.46 34.46 36.33
CA TYR A 373 0.34 33.71 37.29
C TYR A 373 0.79 34.54 38.48
N TYR A 374 1.16 35.82 38.26
CA TYR A 374 1.63 36.72 39.31
C TYR A 374 0.54 37.64 39.88
N ASN A 375 -0.75 37.36 39.61
CA ASN A 375 -1.90 38.15 40.07
C ASN A 375 -1.77 39.66 39.79
N GLY A 376 -1.20 40.02 38.64
CA GLY A 376 -0.98 41.40 38.25
C GLY A 376 0.14 42.14 39.01
N SER A 377 0.86 41.46 39.89
CA SER A 377 1.92 42.10 40.70
C SER A 377 3.21 42.41 39.90
N LYS A 378 3.33 41.86 38.70
CA LYS A 378 4.43 42.11 37.77
C LYS A 378 3.86 42.53 36.42
N SER A 379 4.10 43.76 36.02
CA SER A 379 3.50 44.30 34.79
C SER A 379 4.25 43.96 33.51
N LEU A 380 5.45 43.40 33.57
CA LEU A 380 6.24 43.10 32.37
C LEU A 380 7.17 41.93 32.51
N LEU A 381 7.29 41.19 31.39
CA LEU A 381 8.24 40.15 31.14
C LEU A 381 9.64 40.74 31.07
N SER A 382 10.52 40.37 31.99
CA SER A 382 11.95 40.64 31.81
C SER A 382 12.58 39.61 30.83
N HIS A 383 11.99 38.43 30.70
CA HIS A 383 12.47 37.40 29.81
C HIS A 383 11.30 36.53 29.32
N ILE A 384 11.30 36.23 28.03
CA ILE A 384 10.50 35.14 27.47
C ILE A 384 11.34 33.86 27.58
N ASP A 385 10.75 32.81 28.18
CA ASP A 385 11.40 31.50 28.34
C ASP A 385 12.78 31.58 29.03
N SER A 386 12.92 32.37 30.05
CA SER A 386 14.15 32.55 30.88
C SER A 386 15.45 32.84 30.09
N THR A 387 15.42 32.80 28.76
CA THR A 387 16.61 32.90 27.89
C THR A 387 16.57 34.11 26.94
N VAL A 388 15.37 34.56 26.54
CA VAL A 388 15.22 35.67 25.60
C VAL A 388 14.82 36.92 26.36
N PRO A 389 15.69 37.96 26.48
CA PRO A 389 15.34 39.22 27.07
C PRO A 389 14.16 39.85 26.32
N TYR A 390 13.18 40.37 27.05
CA TYR A 390 12.01 41.02 26.48
C TYR A 390 11.55 42.19 27.32
N SER A 391 11.85 43.38 26.84
CA SER A 391 11.50 44.62 27.55
C SER A 391 10.26 45.28 26.98
N GLU A 392 9.73 46.30 27.68
CA GLU A 392 8.69 47.15 27.14
C GLU A 392 9.11 47.85 25.86
N ALA A 393 10.39 48.21 25.73
CA ALA A 393 10.92 48.81 24.50
C ALA A 393 10.82 47.87 23.30
N ILE A 394 11.16 46.58 23.46
CA ILE A 394 11.00 45.56 22.42
C ILE A 394 9.52 45.37 22.09
N TYR A 395 8.64 45.34 23.10
CA TYR A 395 7.20 45.17 22.88
C TYR A 395 6.60 46.34 22.08
N GLN A 396 6.94 47.58 22.43
CA GLN A 396 6.47 48.73 21.67
C GLN A 396 7.03 48.77 20.24
N GLU A 397 8.27 48.36 20.08
CA GLU A 397 8.88 48.24 18.74
C GLU A 397 8.26 47.10 17.90
N LEU A 398 7.86 46.00 18.53
CA LEU A 398 7.11 44.92 17.87
C LEU A 398 5.77 45.47 17.34
N ILE A 399 5.00 46.21 18.16
CA ILE A 399 3.74 46.83 17.76
C ILE A 399 3.98 47.78 16.58
N ARG A 400 5.01 48.60 16.64
CA ARG A 400 5.36 49.56 15.58
C ARG A 400 5.69 48.83 14.28
N ARG A 401 6.51 47.77 14.32
CA ARG A 401 6.93 47.01 13.14
C ARG A 401 5.81 46.16 12.58
N GLN A 402 4.87 45.73 13.41
CA GLN A 402 3.65 45.06 12.94
C GLN A 402 2.81 46.01 12.07
N ALA A 403 2.71 47.28 12.45
CA ALA A 403 1.99 48.31 11.71
C ALA A 403 2.72 48.75 10.41
N TYR A 404 4.03 48.54 10.34
CA TYR A 404 4.88 48.93 9.21
C TYR A 404 5.66 47.71 8.64
N PRO A 405 5.05 46.88 7.80
CA PRO A 405 5.68 45.65 7.33
C PRO A 405 6.98 45.82 6.53
N SER A 406 7.27 47.05 6.07
CA SER A 406 8.53 47.36 5.37
C SER A 406 9.76 47.42 6.28
N LEU A 407 9.55 47.50 7.60
CA LEU A 407 10.64 47.49 8.57
C LEU A 407 11.11 46.06 8.84
N SER A 408 12.43 45.88 8.98
CA SER A 408 12.98 44.58 9.40
C SER A 408 12.43 44.19 10.76
N ARG A 409 12.01 42.92 10.89
CA ARG A 409 11.47 42.37 12.14
C ARG A 409 12.53 41.87 13.11
N THR A 410 13.78 41.84 12.68
CA THR A 410 14.93 41.57 13.55
C THR A 410 15.88 42.75 13.46
N THR A 411 16.26 43.28 14.61
CA THR A 411 17.09 44.46 14.71
C THR A 411 17.97 44.44 15.96
N THR A 412 18.89 45.38 16.09
CA THR A 412 19.65 45.61 17.30
C THR A 412 18.89 46.66 18.16
N LEU A 413 18.69 46.36 19.44
CA LEU A 413 18.19 47.30 20.43
C LEU A 413 19.21 47.39 21.56
N GLU A 414 19.65 48.62 21.87
CA GLU A 414 20.65 48.86 22.90
C GLU A 414 20.11 48.46 24.28
N GLY A 415 20.82 47.61 25.01
CA GLY A 415 20.47 47.14 26.35
C GLY A 415 19.52 45.94 26.43
N ASP A 416 18.83 45.57 25.34
CA ASP A 416 17.77 44.56 25.34
C ASP A 416 17.95 43.55 24.19
N SER A 417 19.09 42.91 24.11
CA SER A 417 19.37 41.99 23.04
C SER A 417 19.95 40.65 23.54
N MET A 418 19.48 39.58 22.98
CA MET A 418 20.14 38.27 23.08
C MET A 418 21.15 38.15 21.95
N PHE A 419 22.42 37.99 22.27
CA PHE A 419 23.49 37.92 21.26
C PHE A 419 23.54 39.16 20.31
N GLY A 420 23.07 40.32 20.74
CA GLY A 420 23.05 41.54 19.96
C GLY A 420 21.78 41.78 19.14
N TRP A 421 20.80 40.88 19.16
CA TRP A 421 19.57 40.97 18.37
C TRP A 421 18.30 41.01 19.20
N ALA A 422 17.35 41.85 18.80
CA ALA A 422 15.98 41.85 19.28
C ALA A 422 15.08 41.21 18.23
N TYR A 423 14.41 40.12 18.60
CA TYR A 423 13.61 39.30 17.72
C TYR A 423 12.13 39.68 17.79
N MET A 424 11.53 39.98 16.63
CA MET A 424 10.15 40.42 16.49
C MET A 424 9.48 39.81 15.26
N GLU A 425 9.91 38.61 14.85
CA GLU A 425 9.41 37.90 13.67
C GLU A 425 8.03 37.27 13.91
N SER A 426 7.47 36.74 12.86
CA SER A 426 6.28 35.87 12.86
C SER A 426 6.60 34.63 12.03
N THR A 427 7.42 33.73 12.60
CA THR A 427 7.93 32.56 11.90
C THR A 427 7.03 31.37 12.18
N ASP A 428 6.50 30.76 11.10
CA ASP A 428 5.86 29.46 11.16
C ASP A 428 6.89 28.34 11.09
N TRP A 429 7.33 27.91 12.26
CA TRP A 429 8.33 26.87 12.38
C TRP A 429 7.82 25.49 11.92
N LEU A 430 6.50 25.22 12.05
CA LEU A 430 5.93 23.96 11.62
C LEU A 430 5.93 23.84 10.09
N ASP A 431 5.56 24.90 9.38
CA ASP A 431 5.62 24.91 7.92
C ASP A 431 7.07 24.89 7.42
N LEU A 432 7.97 25.59 8.11
CA LEU A 432 9.37 25.62 7.76
C LEU A 432 10.03 24.24 7.86
N PHE A 433 9.76 23.50 8.94
CA PHE A 433 10.46 22.24 9.22
C PHE A 433 9.81 21.01 8.59
N TYR A 434 8.49 21.03 8.33
CA TYR A 434 7.77 19.85 7.87
C TYR A 434 7.31 19.99 6.42
N LYS A 435 7.44 18.92 5.67
CA LYS A 435 6.82 18.75 4.36
C LYS A 435 5.33 18.48 4.53
N ASP A 436 4.50 18.97 3.61
CA ASP A 436 3.07 18.59 3.57
C ASP A 436 2.87 17.16 3.10
N TRP A 437 3.73 16.73 2.18
CA TRP A 437 3.72 15.42 1.58
C TRP A 437 5.11 14.83 1.57
N ASN A 438 5.21 13.55 1.80
CA ASN A 438 6.40 12.77 1.53
C ASN A 438 6.07 11.52 0.73
N LEU A 439 7.04 11.04 -0.01
CA LEU A 439 6.91 9.92 -0.92
C LEU A 439 7.51 8.67 -0.30
N SER A 440 6.85 7.54 -0.50
CA SER A 440 7.46 6.23 -0.35
C SER A 440 7.18 5.38 -1.58
N HIS A 441 8.10 4.51 -1.95
CA HIS A 441 7.91 3.56 -3.01
C HIS A 441 8.48 2.19 -2.64
N GLU A 442 7.88 1.17 -3.25
CA GLU A 442 8.20 -0.22 -2.98
C GLU A 442 8.24 -1.01 -4.27
N HIS A 443 9.22 -1.90 -4.35
CA HIS A 443 9.35 -2.88 -5.43
C HIS A 443 9.59 -4.25 -4.83
N ASN A 444 8.70 -5.18 -5.08
CA ASN A 444 8.81 -6.54 -4.61
C ASN A 444 8.72 -7.52 -5.78
N LEU A 445 9.70 -8.41 -5.90
CA LEU A 445 9.75 -9.46 -6.89
C LEU A 445 9.82 -10.80 -6.18
N SER A 446 8.99 -11.75 -6.57
CA SER A 446 9.09 -13.12 -6.06
C SER A 446 8.99 -14.14 -7.18
N ILE A 447 9.68 -15.26 -7.00
CA ILE A 447 9.69 -16.40 -7.90
C ILE A 447 9.44 -17.65 -7.09
N SER A 448 8.46 -18.45 -7.46
CA SER A 448 8.12 -19.71 -6.82
C SER A 448 7.96 -20.80 -7.88
N GLY A 449 8.41 -22.01 -7.58
CA GLY A 449 8.27 -23.14 -8.48
C GLY A 449 8.81 -24.41 -7.86
N GLY A 450 8.69 -25.50 -8.60
CA GLY A 450 9.28 -26.77 -8.17
C GLY A 450 8.57 -28.00 -8.71
N ASN A 451 9.10 -29.14 -8.30
CA ASN A 451 8.55 -30.46 -8.63
C ASN A 451 8.47 -31.33 -7.36
N GLU A 452 8.25 -32.63 -7.52
CA GLU A 452 8.17 -33.58 -6.39
C GLU A 452 9.47 -33.73 -5.59
N ASN A 453 10.62 -33.39 -6.20
CA ASN A 453 11.94 -33.58 -5.62
C ASN A 453 12.56 -32.28 -5.10
N ALA A 454 12.22 -31.15 -5.71
CA ALA A 454 12.77 -29.84 -5.33
C ALA A 454 11.70 -28.77 -5.49
N ASP A 455 11.62 -27.90 -4.51
CA ASP A 455 10.77 -26.72 -4.53
C ASP A 455 11.54 -25.50 -4.05
N TYR A 456 11.16 -24.30 -4.52
CA TYR A 456 11.81 -23.05 -4.15
C TYR A 456 10.84 -21.88 -4.16
N TYR A 457 11.11 -20.94 -3.27
CA TYR A 457 10.53 -19.60 -3.20
C TYR A 457 11.66 -18.62 -2.95
N VAL A 458 11.82 -17.63 -3.81
CA VAL A 458 12.82 -16.57 -3.65
C VAL A 458 12.10 -15.24 -3.83
N SER A 459 12.33 -14.30 -2.92
CA SER A 459 11.80 -12.95 -3.02
C SER A 459 12.88 -11.91 -2.74
N GLY A 460 12.74 -10.76 -3.36
CA GLY A 460 13.53 -9.57 -3.10
C GLY A 460 12.63 -8.34 -3.03
N ARG A 461 12.83 -7.49 -2.03
CA ARG A 461 12.09 -6.26 -1.85
C ARG A 461 13.04 -5.09 -1.66
N PHE A 462 12.71 -3.99 -2.29
CA PHE A 462 13.27 -2.67 -2.03
C PHE A 462 12.14 -1.75 -1.58
N TYR A 463 12.34 -1.09 -0.45
CA TYR A 463 11.43 -0.07 0.08
C TYR A 463 12.25 1.18 0.37
N ASP A 464 11.79 2.33 -0.12
CA ASP A 464 12.40 3.64 0.12
C ASP A 464 11.30 4.62 0.56
N MET A 465 11.57 5.35 1.62
CA MET A 465 10.67 6.36 2.17
C MET A 465 11.46 7.61 2.52
N ASP A 466 11.08 8.72 1.91
CA ASP A 466 11.56 10.03 2.30
C ASP A 466 11.02 10.41 3.68
N GLY A 467 11.82 11.16 4.44
CA GLY A 467 11.39 11.74 5.69
C GLY A 467 10.41 12.89 5.54
N ILE A 468 9.80 13.24 6.64
CA ILE A 468 8.81 14.33 6.73
C ILE A 468 9.44 15.70 6.92
N TYR A 469 10.72 15.77 7.33
CA TYR A 469 11.41 17.02 7.54
C TYR A 469 11.87 17.66 6.23
N ARG A 470 11.72 18.99 6.11
CA ARG A 470 12.30 19.78 5.00
C ARG A 470 13.79 20.05 5.23
N VAL A 471 14.22 20.08 6.48
CA VAL A 471 15.57 20.44 6.91
C VAL A 471 16.25 19.23 7.52
N GLY A 472 17.43 18.92 7.03
CA GLY A 472 18.15 17.70 7.38
C GLY A 472 17.70 16.50 6.56
N ASP A 473 18.60 15.54 6.42
CA ASP A 473 18.30 14.32 5.68
C ASP A 473 17.59 13.32 6.60
N GLU A 474 16.33 13.03 6.32
CA GLU A 474 15.61 11.93 6.93
C GLU A 474 15.23 10.96 5.83
N SER A 475 15.70 9.74 5.92
CA SER A 475 15.39 8.69 4.96
C SER A 475 15.38 7.32 5.62
N TYR A 476 14.57 6.43 5.07
CA TYR A 476 14.48 5.05 5.48
C TYR A 476 14.46 4.15 4.25
N LYS A 477 15.52 3.34 4.08
CA LYS A 477 15.65 2.38 3.00
C LYS A 477 15.77 0.98 3.57
N LYS A 478 15.01 0.06 3.01
CA LYS A 478 15.01 -1.33 3.44
C LYS A 478 15.15 -2.24 2.24
N TYR A 479 16.06 -3.19 2.35
CA TYR A 479 16.32 -4.25 1.38
C TYR A 479 16.04 -5.58 2.05
N ASP A 480 15.08 -6.32 1.56
CA ASP A 480 14.74 -7.64 2.06
C ASP A 480 15.07 -8.69 1.00
N LEU A 481 15.62 -9.82 1.41
CA LEU A 481 15.83 -11.01 0.60
C LEU A 481 15.37 -12.24 1.37
N ARG A 482 14.61 -13.10 0.73
CA ARG A 482 14.21 -14.40 1.28
C ARG A 482 14.45 -15.50 0.28
N ALA A 483 14.98 -16.63 0.76
CA ALA A 483 15.12 -17.86 0.00
C ALA A 483 14.63 -19.03 0.84
N LYS A 484 13.56 -19.69 0.40
CA LYS A 484 12.95 -20.85 1.06
C LYS A 484 12.86 -21.99 0.03
N GLY A 485 13.21 -23.19 0.42
CA GLY A 485 13.12 -24.30 -0.49
C GLY A 485 13.39 -25.63 0.16
N SER A 486 13.09 -26.69 -0.56
CA SER A 486 13.38 -28.03 -0.14
C SER A 486 13.92 -28.89 -1.28
N LEU A 487 14.81 -29.82 -0.95
CA LEU A 487 15.38 -30.80 -1.85
C LEU A 487 15.25 -32.19 -1.23
N LYS A 488 14.54 -33.08 -1.89
CA LYS A 488 14.40 -34.48 -1.52
C LYS A 488 15.48 -35.28 -2.24
N ILE A 489 16.59 -35.57 -1.56
CA ILE A 489 17.73 -36.29 -2.10
C ILE A 489 17.41 -37.80 -2.17
N ARG A 490 16.71 -38.30 -1.16
CA ARG A 490 16.25 -39.69 -1.04
C ARG A 490 14.86 -39.70 -0.37
N PRO A 491 14.07 -40.77 -0.49
CA PRO A 491 12.76 -40.86 0.19
C PRO A 491 12.82 -40.59 1.70
N TRP A 492 13.94 -40.95 2.32
CA TRP A 492 14.20 -40.77 3.74
C TRP A 492 15.06 -39.53 4.09
N PHE A 493 15.58 -38.79 3.07
CA PHE A 493 16.46 -37.63 3.29
C PHE A 493 15.99 -36.40 2.51
N LYS A 494 15.45 -35.44 3.26
CA LYS A 494 15.00 -34.14 2.76
C LYS A 494 15.82 -33.02 3.42
N VAL A 495 16.37 -32.12 2.61
CA VAL A 495 17.03 -30.89 3.07
C VAL A 495 16.08 -29.74 2.86
N THR A 496 15.92 -28.89 3.87
CA THR A 496 15.11 -27.66 3.78
C THR A 496 15.97 -26.46 4.12
N ASN A 497 15.77 -25.37 3.38
CA ASN A 497 16.38 -24.07 3.65
C ASN A 497 15.30 -23.02 3.87
N ASN A 498 15.51 -22.15 4.87
CA ASN A 498 14.71 -20.95 5.07
C ASN A 498 15.67 -19.83 5.54
N THR A 499 16.09 -19.02 4.60
CA THR A 499 17.04 -17.93 4.83
C THR A 499 16.34 -16.60 4.57
N SER A 500 16.53 -15.64 5.46
CA SER A 500 16.10 -14.26 5.26
C SER A 500 17.21 -13.29 5.62
N LEU A 501 17.31 -12.21 4.85
CA LEU A 501 18.21 -11.10 5.08
C LEU A 501 17.40 -9.80 4.98
N ALA A 502 17.56 -8.94 5.98
CA ALA A 502 17.03 -7.59 5.95
C ALA A 502 18.17 -6.60 6.22
N ILE A 503 18.32 -5.62 5.34
CA ILE A 503 19.27 -4.52 5.51
C ILE A 503 18.46 -3.23 5.60
N ILE A 504 18.66 -2.50 6.67
CA ILE A 504 18.01 -1.21 6.92
C ILE A 504 19.07 -0.14 6.91
N ASP A 505 18.91 0.85 6.03
CA ASP A 505 19.71 2.07 6.00
C ASP A 505 18.79 3.22 6.40
N GLN A 506 19.12 3.84 7.53
CA GLN A 506 18.28 4.86 8.13
C GLN A 506 19.11 6.10 8.43
N HIS A 507 18.60 7.24 8.03
CA HIS A 507 19.13 8.54 8.37
C HIS A 507 18.09 9.34 9.15
N GLU A 508 18.49 9.90 10.30
CA GLU A 508 17.64 10.79 11.10
C GLU A 508 18.43 12.04 11.48
N PRO A 509 17.88 13.23 11.26
CA PRO A 509 18.47 14.45 11.77
C PRO A 509 18.40 14.46 13.31
N LYS A 510 19.52 14.75 13.97
CA LYS A 510 19.62 14.83 15.44
C LYS A 510 20.07 16.22 15.86
N HIS A 511 19.53 16.70 16.98
CA HIS A 511 20.03 17.91 17.61
C HIS A 511 21.39 17.62 18.27
N SER A 512 22.41 18.45 17.97
CA SER A 512 23.82 18.17 18.29
C SER A 512 24.18 18.16 19.77
N ARG A 513 23.37 18.78 20.64
CA ARG A 513 23.75 18.95 22.07
C ARG A 513 23.15 17.93 23.04
N ASN A 514 21.97 17.40 22.76
CA ASN A 514 21.25 16.61 23.78
C ASN A 514 20.61 15.31 23.27
N ASN A 515 20.94 14.81 22.09
CA ASN A 515 20.30 13.64 21.47
C ASN A 515 18.77 13.74 21.35
N PHE A 516 18.19 14.93 21.49
CA PHE A 516 16.76 15.14 21.33
C PHE A 516 16.40 15.06 19.85
N ALA A 517 15.28 14.41 19.57
CA ALA A 517 14.69 14.48 18.24
C ALA A 517 14.43 15.95 17.87
N VAL A 518 14.63 16.29 16.60
CA VAL A 518 14.33 17.63 16.05
C VAL A 518 12.93 18.08 16.44
N GLN A 519 11.96 17.19 16.46
CA GLN A 519 10.59 17.44 16.90
C GLN A 519 10.49 18.04 18.31
N ARG A 520 11.30 17.55 19.27
CA ARG A 520 11.30 18.08 20.61
C ARG A 520 11.90 19.48 20.67
N ALA A 521 12.95 19.72 19.88
CA ALA A 521 13.54 21.05 19.76
C ALA A 521 12.53 22.06 19.19
N ILE A 522 11.78 21.68 18.15
CA ILE A 522 10.72 22.52 17.59
C ILE A 522 9.62 22.81 18.63
N ASN A 523 9.15 21.79 19.32
CA ASN A 523 8.05 21.94 20.29
C ASN A 523 8.44 22.78 21.51
N HIS A 524 9.71 22.81 21.90
CA HIS A 524 10.18 23.48 23.11
C HIS A 524 10.88 24.81 22.88
N ALA A 525 11.47 25.02 21.71
CA ALA A 525 12.34 26.17 21.45
C ALA A 525 11.93 27.00 20.22
N ALA A 526 10.97 26.54 19.43
CA ALA A 526 10.53 27.25 18.23
C ALA A 526 9.55 28.36 18.57
N MET A 527 10.10 29.52 18.97
CA MET A 527 9.30 30.71 19.22
C MET A 527 9.02 31.45 17.92
N PRO A 528 7.78 31.89 17.67
CA PRO A 528 7.46 32.63 16.44
C PRO A 528 8.29 33.91 16.27
N LEU A 529 8.69 34.53 17.37
CA LEU A 529 9.53 35.74 17.34
C LEU A 529 10.91 35.56 16.73
N SER A 530 11.43 34.33 16.74
CA SER A 530 12.80 34.04 16.25
C SER A 530 12.84 34.00 14.73
N PRO A 531 13.82 34.66 14.08
CA PRO A 531 14.04 34.54 12.65
C PRO A 531 14.68 33.20 12.30
N VAL A 532 14.59 32.80 11.05
CA VAL A 532 15.34 31.65 10.51
C VAL A 532 16.83 31.92 10.48
N LYS A 533 17.18 33.17 10.17
CA LYS A 533 18.56 33.69 10.18
C LYS A 533 18.55 35.13 10.65
N ASN A 534 19.63 35.49 11.33
CA ASN A 534 19.87 36.89 11.69
C ASN A 534 20.18 37.73 10.44
N PRO A 535 20.02 39.06 10.49
CA PRO A 535 20.32 39.95 9.36
C PRO A 535 21.75 39.87 8.82
N ASP A 536 22.71 39.45 9.63
CA ASP A 536 24.11 39.22 9.24
C ASP A 536 24.35 37.85 8.59
N GLY A 537 23.30 37.04 8.43
CA GLY A 537 23.34 35.72 7.88
C GLY A 537 23.74 34.61 8.87
N SER A 538 24.02 34.92 10.11
CA SER A 538 24.25 33.92 11.17
C SER A 538 22.95 33.18 11.53
N TRP A 539 23.11 31.97 12.10
CA TRP A 539 21.98 31.15 12.56
C TRP A 539 21.63 31.44 14.01
#